data_f8ffc476c33eb0e81816e6a27fe0f72c
#
_entry.id   f8ffc476c33eb0e81816e6a27fe0f72c
#
_cell.length_a   1.000
_cell.length_b   1.000
_cell.length_c   1.000
_cell.angle_alpha   90.00
_cell.angle_beta   90.00
_cell.angle_gamma   90.00
#
_symmetry.space_group_name_H-M   'P 1'
#
loop_
_entity.id
_entity.type
_entity.pdbx_description
1 polymer ?
#
loop_
_entity_poly.entity_id
_entity_poly.type
_entity_poly.pdbx_seq_one_letter_code
_entity_poly.pdbx_strand_id
1 'polypeptide(L)'
;MSMRIVSALIDEVHGLEESVLITGVGKINATKALEREFARSPFRLPDLVINYGTAGKTTESLNVGDLYEVGKFVQRDMMGTELGFKEYETPFDATHVIENGRSNLTCGTGDSFWTPKNKEIFEIVDMEAYALAKVCQDHGVEFRCFKFVSDGGDPDEWKENVGKGSVLFANKLKQIREEETK
;
A
#
# COMPACT_ATOMS: atom_id res chain seq x y z
N MET A 1 -3.12 5.51 -21.12
CA MET A 1 -3.50 5.53 -19.69
C MET A 1 -2.51 6.38 -18.88
N SER A 2 -3.00 7.34 -18.08
CA SER A 2 -2.16 8.17 -17.21
C SER A 2 -1.97 7.47 -15.87
N MET A 3 -0.73 7.42 -15.37
CA MET A 3 -0.37 6.73 -14.13
C MET A 3 0.25 7.69 -13.13
N ARG A 4 -0.08 7.52 -11.84
CA ARG A 4 0.60 8.17 -10.73
C ARG A 4 1.19 7.13 -9.79
N ILE A 5 2.50 7.18 -9.58
CA ILE A 5 3.21 6.32 -8.63
C ILE A 5 3.29 7.04 -7.30
N VAL A 6 3.03 6.33 -6.21
CA VAL A 6 3.09 6.85 -4.84
C VAL A 6 3.89 5.91 -3.93
N SER A 7 4.71 6.48 -3.04
CA SER A 7 5.47 5.75 -2.03
C SER A 7 5.56 6.58 -0.75
N ALA A 8 5.76 5.94 0.40
CA ALA A 8 5.85 6.64 1.67
C ALA A 8 7.17 7.40 1.82
N LEU A 9 8.28 6.77 1.46
CA LEU A 9 9.63 7.27 1.71
C LEU A 9 10.45 7.34 0.42
N ILE A 10 11.34 8.34 0.36
CA ILE A 10 12.30 8.49 -0.74
C ILE A 10 13.27 7.29 -0.79
N ASP A 11 13.61 6.75 0.38
CA ASP A 11 14.56 5.62 0.53
C ASP A 11 14.02 4.32 -0.10
N GLU A 12 12.71 4.20 -0.33
CA GLU A 12 12.10 3.05 -0.98
C GLU A 12 12.26 3.05 -2.51
N VAL A 13 12.51 4.21 -3.12
CA VAL A 13 12.33 4.43 -4.57
C VAL A 13 13.62 4.82 -5.30
N HIS A 14 14.75 4.31 -4.89
CA HIS A 14 16.03 4.61 -5.53
C HIS A 14 16.00 4.48 -7.06
N GLY A 15 16.36 5.55 -7.76
CA GLY A 15 16.36 5.64 -9.22
C GLY A 15 14.98 5.93 -9.85
N LEU A 16 13.94 6.20 -9.05
CA LEU A 16 12.59 6.53 -9.50
C LEU A 16 12.07 7.84 -8.90
N GLU A 17 12.87 8.55 -8.11
CA GLU A 17 12.48 9.66 -7.22
C GLU A 17 11.72 10.77 -7.94
N GLU A 18 12.16 11.14 -9.16
CA GLU A 18 11.54 12.23 -9.92
C GLU A 18 10.11 11.92 -10.42
N SER A 19 9.75 10.64 -10.49
CA SER A 19 8.46 10.17 -11.01
C SER A 19 7.45 9.78 -9.94
N VAL A 20 7.86 9.80 -8.65
CA VAL A 20 7.07 9.28 -7.53
C VAL A 20 6.58 10.41 -6.63
N LEU A 21 5.31 10.36 -6.25
CA LEU A 21 4.76 11.20 -5.18
C LEU A 21 5.16 10.59 -3.83
N ILE A 22 6.00 11.28 -3.09
CA ILE A 22 6.35 10.90 -1.72
C ILE A 22 5.26 11.41 -0.77
N THR A 23 4.59 10.48 -0.10
CA THR A 23 3.42 10.79 0.73
C THR A 23 3.79 11.12 2.18
N GLY A 24 4.90 10.60 2.68
CA GLY A 24 5.20 10.48 4.10
C GLY A 24 4.53 9.24 4.71
N VAL A 25 4.99 8.87 5.90
CA VAL A 25 4.54 7.67 6.63
C VAL A 25 3.19 7.88 7.28
N GLY A 26 2.37 6.85 7.25
CA GLY A 26 1.09 6.75 7.96
C GLY A 26 -0.13 7.18 7.16
N LYS A 27 -1.30 6.69 7.58
CA LYS A 27 -2.58 6.84 6.88
C LYS A 27 -2.95 8.31 6.62
N ILE A 28 -2.76 9.20 7.59
CA ILE A 28 -3.10 10.63 7.46
C ILE A 28 -2.23 11.30 6.41
N ASN A 29 -0.91 11.05 6.41
CA ASN A 29 0.00 11.63 5.43
C ASN A 29 -0.29 11.12 4.03
N ALA A 30 -0.54 9.82 3.88
CA ALA A 30 -0.88 9.18 2.61
C ALA A 30 -2.17 9.78 2.02
N THR A 31 -3.26 9.85 2.82
CA THR A 31 -4.52 10.48 2.42
C THR A 31 -4.30 11.92 1.97
N LYS A 32 -3.68 12.74 2.85
CA LYS A 32 -3.46 14.17 2.57
C LYS A 32 -2.63 14.42 1.31
N ALA A 33 -1.60 13.61 1.08
CA ALA A 33 -0.74 13.80 -0.08
C ALA A 33 -1.47 13.46 -1.38
N LEU A 34 -2.21 12.35 -1.43
CA LEU A 34 -2.93 11.92 -2.62
C LEU A 34 -4.14 12.83 -2.90
N GLU A 35 -4.92 13.22 -1.89
CA GLU A 35 -6.01 14.19 -2.03
C GLU A 35 -5.51 15.54 -2.55
N ARG A 36 -4.38 16.02 -2.07
CA ARG A 36 -3.76 17.26 -2.56
C ARG A 36 -3.31 17.13 -4.02
N GLU A 37 -2.80 15.97 -4.39
CA GLU A 37 -2.42 15.70 -5.79
C GLU A 37 -3.65 15.72 -6.70
N PHE A 38 -4.74 15.08 -6.30
CA PHE A 38 -6.00 15.08 -7.05
C PHE A 38 -6.62 16.49 -7.14
N ALA A 39 -6.58 17.25 -6.04
CA ALA A 39 -7.09 18.62 -6.01
C ALA A 39 -6.32 19.60 -6.92
N ARG A 40 -5.07 19.31 -7.29
CA ARG A 40 -4.31 20.14 -8.25
C ARG A 40 -4.85 20.07 -9.68
N SER A 41 -5.49 18.94 -10.03
CA SER A 41 -6.03 18.71 -11.36
C SER A 41 -7.36 17.95 -11.29
N PRO A 42 -8.42 18.53 -10.69
CA PRO A 42 -9.65 17.80 -10.36
C PRO A 42 -10.42 17.28 -11.59
N PHE A 43 -10.19 17.90 -12.76
CA PHE A 43 -10.78 17.48 -14.03
C PHE A 43 -9.90 16.50 -14.83
N ARG A 44 -8.77 16.08 -14.26
CA ARG A 44 -7.78 15.27 -14.95
C ARG A 44 -7.05 14.34 -13.97
N LEU A 45 -7.84 13.53 -13.26
CA LEU A 45 -7.30 12.50 -12.37
C LEU A 45 -6.51 11.46 -13.17
N PRO A 46 -5.52 10.80 -12.57
CA PRO A 46 -4.87 9.66 -13.21
C PRO A 46 -5.87 8.53 -13.40
N ASP A 47 -5.70 7.75 -14.46
CA ASP A 47 -6.49 6.54 -14.68
C ASP A 47 -6.10 5.45 -13.66
N LEU A 48 -4.83 5.42 -13.24
CA LEU A 48 -4.26 4.44 -12.33
C LEU A 48 -3.32 5.08 -11.31
N VAL A 49 -3.53 4.77 -10.04
CA VAL A 49 -2.54 5.01 -8.97
C VAL A 49 -1.84 3.69 -8.65
N ILE A 50 -0.50 3.71 -8.61
CA ILE A 50 0.31 2.57 -8.21
C ILE A 50 1.02 2.92 -6.91
N ASN A 51 0.66 2.24 -5.82
CA ASN A 51 1.43 2.29 -4.58
C ASN A 51 2.57 1.27 -4.64
N TYR A 52 3.76 1.75 -4.36
CA TYR A 52 4.93 0.92 -4.07
C TYR A 52 5.49 1.30 -2.71
N GLY A 53 5.99 0.34 -1.96
CA GLY A 53 6.65 0.54 -0.68
C GLY A 53 7.08 -0.77 -0.04
N THR A 54 7.74 -0.66 1.10
CA THR A 54 8.11 -1.80 1.94
C THR A 54 6.92 -2.29 2.76
N ALA A 55 6.97 -3.54 3.20
CA ALA A 55 6.00 -4.14 4.10
C ALA A 55 6.62 -5.27 4.91
N GLY A 56 6.10 -5.49 6.12
CA GLY A 56 6.41 -6.67 6.92
C GLY A 56 5.54 -7.87 6.51
N LYS A 57 6.09 -9.08 6.56
CA LYS A 57 5.30 -10.31 6.42
C LYS A 57 4.78 -10.79 7.78
N THR A 58 3.59 -11.38 7.78
CA THR A 58 3.00 -11.99 8.98
C THR A 58 2.92 -13.52 8.88
N THR A 59 3.28 -14.08 7.72
CA THR A 59 3.19 -15.51 7.39
C THR A 59 4.48 -16.03 6.78
N GLU A 60 4.75 -17.32 7.00
CA GLU A 60 5.90 -18.01 6.42
C GLU A 60 5.72 -18.35 4.91
N SER A 61 4.54 -18.15 4.35
CA SER A 61 4.31 -18.34 2.92
C SER A 61 4.92 -17.25 2.03
N LEU A 62 5.35 -16.14 2.62
CA LEU A 62 6.01 -15.03 1.94
C LEU A 62 7.49 -14.96 2.32
N ASN A 63 8.33 -14.53 1.38
CA ASN A 63 9.76 -14.39 1.59
C ASN A 63 10.17 -12.92 1.71
N VAL A 64 11.07 -12.64 2.65
CA VAL A 64 11.81 -11.37 2.67
C VAL A 64 12.66 -11.29 1.40
N GLY A 65 12.64 -10.12 0.75
CA GLY A 65 13.34 -9.88 -0.50
C GLY A 65 12.50 -10.03 -1.76
N ASP A 66 11.25 -10.50 -1.66
CA ASP A 66 10.36 -10.64 -2.79
C ASP A 66 9.37 -9.46 -2.91
N LEU A 67 8.91 -9.22 -4.14
CA LEU A 67 7.89 -8.21 -4.47
C LEU A 67 6.56 -8.88 -4.74
N TYR A 68 5.52 -8.45 -4.05
CA TYR A 68 4.17 -9.00 -4.18
C TYR A 68 3.15 -7.95 -4.61
N GLU A 69 2.20 -8.33 -5.45
CA GLU A 69 1.02 -7.53 -5.74
C GLU A 69 -0.06 -7.83 -4.69
N VAL A 70 -0.58 -6.78 -4.06
CA VAL A 70 -1.60 -6.85 -3.01
C VAL A 70 -2.97 -6.54 -3.62
N GLY A 71 -3.97 -7.32 -3.26
CA GLY A 71 -5.32 -7.18 -3.81
C GLY A 71 -6.39 -6.81 -2.80
N LYS A 72 -6.13 -6.94 -1.49
CA LYS A 72 -7.09 -6.66 -0.42
C LYS A 72 -6.45 -5.79 0.65
N PHE A 73 -7.21 -4.82 1.14
CA PHE A 73 -6.72 -3.82 2.09
C PHE A 73 -7.69 -3.68 3.26
N VAL A 74 -7.15 -3.73 4.49
CA VAL A 74 -7.90 -3.56 5.74
C VAL A 74 -7.17 -2.61 6.68
N GLN A 75 -7.91 -1.94 7.57
CA GLN A 75 -7.30 -1.14 8.65
C GLN A 75 -7.04 -2.04 9.87
N ARG A 76 -5.81 -2.55 10.04
CA ARG A 76 -5.47 -3.48 11.14
C ARG A 76 -5.53 -2.88 12.54
N ASP A 77 -5.54 -1.57 12.65
CA ASP A 77 -5.63 -0.81 13.91
C ASP A 77 -7.02 -0.19 14.15
N MET A 78 -8.00 -0.48 13.30
CA MET A 78 -9.38 -0.06 13.51
C MET A 78 -10.10 -1.07 14.42
N MET A 79 -10.46 -0.65 15.62
CA MET A 79 -11.06 -1.47 16.63
C MET A 79 -12.37 -0.84 17.14
N GLY A 80 -13.49 -1.36 16.65
CA GLY A 80 -14.84 -0.93 17.02
C GLY A 80 -15.66 -2.01 17.76
N THR A 81 -15.01 -3.05 18.27
CA THR A 81 -15.67 -4.23 18.88
C THR A 81 -16.53 -3.90 20.11
N GLU A 82 -16.12 -2.91 20.89
CA GLU A 82 -16.89 -2.42 22.03
C GLU A 82 -18.22 -1.76 21.62
N LEU A 83 -18.30 -1.31 20.36
CA LEU A 83 -19.51 -0.73 19.77
C LEU A 83 -20.33 -1.75 18.95
N GLY A 84 -19.92 -3.03 18.95
CA GLY A 84 -20.59 -4.11 18.24
C GLY A 84 -20.15 -4.33 16.80
N PHE A 85 -19.09 -3.66 16.33
CA PHE A 85 -18.49 -3.88 15.01
C PHE A 85 -17.46 -5.01 15.06
N LYS A 86 -17.12 -5.57 13.90
CA LYS A 86 -16.07 -6.58 13.80
C LYS A 86 -14.69 -5.93 13.91
N GLU A 87 -13.69 -6.74 14.25
CA GLU A 87 -12.29 -6.30 14.16
C GLU A 87 -12.00 -5.80 12.73
N TYR A 88 -11.21 -4.72 12.62
CA TYR A 88 -10.79 -4.05 11.37
C TYR A 88 -11.94 -3.41 10.57
N GLU A 89 -13.17 -3.45 11.08
CA GLU A 89 -14.31 -2.78 10.48
C GLU A 89 -14.37 -1.33 10.93
N THR A 90 -14.38 -0.40 9.96
CA THR A 90 -14.62 1.01 10.25
C THR A 90 -16.10 1.21 10.56
N PRO A 91 -16.46 1.67 11.78
CA PRO A 91 -17.85 1.89 12.15
C PRO A 91 -18.58 2.79 11.14
N PHE A 92 -19.78 2.35 10.77
CA PHE A 92 -20.68 3.06 9.83
C PHE A 92 -20.13 3.25 8.41
N ASP A 93 -18.98 2.64 8.06
CA ASP A 93 -18.50 2.58 6.68
C ASP A 93 -19.03 1.29 6.01
N ALA A 94 -19.57 1.40 4.82
CA ALA A 94 -20.05 0.25 4.05
C ALA A 94 -18.91 -0.68 3.59
N THR A 95 -17.68 -0.18 3.53
CA THR A 95 -16.53 -0.88 2.98
C THR A 95 -15.42 -1.02 4.03
N HIS A 96 -15.33 -2.17 4.68
CA HIS A 96 -14.26 -2.48 5.63
C HIS A 96 -13.08 -3.22 4.98
N VAL A 97 -13.29 -3.92 3.87
CA VAL A 97 -12.25 -4.51 3.02
C VAL A 97 -12.34 -3.88 1.65
N ILE A 98 -11.28 -3.23 1.18
CA ILE A 98 -11.19 -2.71 -0.18
C ILE A 98 -10.50 -3.77 -1.02
N GLU A 99 -11.10 -4.14 -2.16
CA GLU A 99 -10.56 -5.14 -3.09
C GLU A 99 -10.37 -4.53 -4.47
N ASN A 100 -9.20 -4.77 -5.09
CA ASN A 100 -8.90 -4.34 -6.45
C ASN A 100 -8.99 -5.50 -7.48
N GLY A 101 -9.27 -6.73 -7.03
CA GLY A 101 -9.40 -7.92 -7.87
C GLY A 101 -8.11 -8.44 -8.50
N ARG A 102 -6.95 -7.89 -8.15
CA ARG A 102 -5.65 -8.26 -8.75
C ARG A 102 -4.95 -9.42 -8.05
N SER A 103 -5.20 -9.60 -6.75
CA SER A 103 -4.59 -10.64 -5.92
C SER A 103 -5.50 -10.99 -4.75
N ASN A 104 -5.29 -12.16 -4.15
CA ASN A 104 -5.96 -12.54 -2.89
C ASN A 104 -5.15 -12.14 -1.66
N LEU A 105 -3.94 -11.60 -1.84
CA LEU A 105 -3.08 -11.19 -0.74
C LEU A 105 -3.67 -10.00 -0.02
N THR A 106 -3.79 -10.08 1.31
CA THR A 106 -4.36 -9.03 2.16
C THR A 106 -3.27 -8.26 2.88
N CYS A 107 -3.34 -6.92 2.78
CA CYS A 107 -2.51 -6.00 3.54
C CYS A 107 -3.29 -5.39 4.70
N GLY A 108 -2.75 -5.52 5.91
CA GLY A 108 -3.22 -4.83 7.11
C GLY A 108 -2.47 -3.51 7.31
N THR A 109 -3.13 -2.38 7.05
CA THR A 109 -2.55 -1.03 7.23
C THR A 109 -2.82 -0.49 8.63
N GLY A 110 -1.80 0.09 9.28
CA GLY A 110 -1.97 0.74 10.59
C GLY A 110 -0.81 1.70 10.92
N ASP A 111 -1.08 2.68 11.77
CA ASP A 111 -0.14 3.76 12.14
C ASP A 111 0.87 3.37 13.23
N SER A 112 1.34 2.12 13.21
CA SER A 112 2.40 1.60 14.07
C SER A 112 3.25 0.61 13.33
N PHE A 113 4.55 0.53 13.67
CA PHE A 113 5.40 -0.58 13.21
C PHE A 113 4.80 -1.89 13.79
N TRP A 114 4.58 -2.87 12.90
CA TRP A 114 4.03 -4.14 13.34
C TRP A 114 5.13 -5.04 13.88
N THR A 115 4.83 -5.70 14.99
CA THR A 115 5.68 -6.75 15.58
C THR A 115 4.84 -7.98 15.83
N PRO A 116 5.36 -9.22 15.65
CA PRO A 116 4.61 -10.44 15.85
C PRO A 116 4.01 -10.51 17.27
N LYS A 117 2.69 -10.66 17.35
CA LYS A 117 1.99 -10.83 18.64
C LYS A 117 1.07 -12.04 18.64
N ASN A 118 0.32 -12.23 17.54
CA ASN A 118 -0.70 -13.27 17.38
C ASN A 118 -0.80 -13.67 15.91
N LYS A 119 -1.62 -14.68 15.62
CA LYS A 119 -1.96 -15.04 14.24
C LYS A 119 -2.84 -13.94 13.64
N GLU A 120 -2.36 -13.33 12.58
CA GLU A 120 -3.06 -12.27 11.85
C GLU A 120 -3.93 -12.85 10.73
N ILE A 121 -4.93 -12.09 10.30
CA ILE A 121 -5.81 -12.44 9.16
C ILE A 121 -5.29 -11.86 7.84
N PHE A 122 -4.21 -11.10 7.86
CA PHE A 122 -3.56 -10.49 6.71
C PHE A 122 -2.13 -11.02 6.61
N GLU A 123 -1.64 -11.16 5.39
CA GLU A 123 -0.32 -11.75 5.11
C GLU A 123 0.80 -10.72 5.07
N ILE A 124 0.45 -9.47 4.79
CA ILE A 124 1.38 -8.32 4.69
C ILE A 124 0.87 -7.18 5.58
N VAL A 125 1.79 -6.41 6.14
CA VAL A 125 1.49 -5.22 6.95
C VAL A 125 2.27 -4.01 6.46
N ASP A 126 1.59 -2.88 6.44
CA ASP A 126 2.16 -1.58 6.10
C ASP A 126 1.54 -0.44 6.92
N MET A 127 1.78 0.79 6.49
CA MET A 127 1.26 1.98 7.17
C MET A 127 0.42 2.90 6.26
N GLU A 128 0.22 2.61 4.95
CA GLU A 128 -0.40 3.55 4.01
C GLU A 128 -1.44 2.94 3.06
N ALA A 129 -1.30 1.68 2.65
CA ALA A 129 -1.99 1.11 1.49
C ALA A 129 -3.52 1.22 1.58
N TYR A 130 -4.13 0.96 2.74
CA TYR A 130 -5.58 1.12 2.90
C TYR A 130 -6.03 2.55 2.65
N ALA A 131 -5.30 3.54 3.19
CA ALA A 131 -5.64 4.95 3.04
C ALA A 131 -5.57 5.39 1.57
N LEU A 132 -4.54 4.96 0.84
CA LEU A 132 -4.39 5.23 -0.59
C LEU A 132 -5.49 4.54 -1.42
N ALA A 133 -5.79 3.28 -1.11
CA ALA A 133 -6.86 2.53 -1.75
C ALA A 133 -8.23 3.20 -1.52
N LYS A 134 -8.49 3.70 -0.30
CA LYS A 134 -9.74 4.39 0.05
C LYS A 134 -9.90 5.70 -0.72
N VAL A 135 -8.85 6.53 -0.80
CA VAL A 135 -8.88 7.74 -1.63
C VAL A 135 -9.16 7.41 -3.10
N CYS A 136 -8.49 6.40 -3.66
CA CYS A 136 -8.73 5.99 -5.05
C CYS A 136 -10.16 5.50 -5.26
N GLN A 137 -10.71 4.71 -4.33
CA GLN A 137 -12.09 4.24 -4.37
C GLN A 137 -13.08 5.40 -4.37
N ASP A 138 -12.90 6.38 -3.48
CA ASP A 138 -13.79 7.53 -3.34
C ASP A 138 -13.79 8.43 -4.58
N HIS A 139 -12.68 8.47 -5.32
CA HIS A 139 -12.53 9.22 -6.57
C HIS A 139 -12.79 8.38 -7.85
N GLY A 140 -13.05 7.08 -7.74
CA GLY A 140 -13.24 6.19 -8.88
C GLY A 140 -11.98 5.97 -9.73
N VAL A 141 -10.80 6.07 -9.12
CA VAL A 141 -9.48 5.86 -9.75
C VAL A 141 -9.03 4.42 -9.52
N GLU A 142 -8.50 3.76 -10.55
CA GLU A 142 -7.95 2.41 -10.40
C GLU A 142 -6.75 2.43 -9.44
N PHE A 143 -6.65 1.41 -8.58
CA PHE A 143 -5.57 1.29 -7.61
C PHE A 143 -4.86 -0.07 -7.73
N ARG A 144 -3.53 -0.03 -7.84
CA ARG A 144 -2.65 -1.20 -7.73
C ARG A 144 -1.63 -0.99 -6.63
N CYS A 145 -1.27 -2.05 -5.94
CA CYS A 145 -0.33 -1.98 -4.82
C CYS A 145 0.71 -3.08 -4.92
N PHE A 146 1.98 -2.69 -4.86
CA PHE A 146 3.12 -3.60 -4.87
C PHE A 146 3.93 -3.39 -3.60
N LYS A 147 4.13 -4.45 -2.84
CA LYS A 147 4.88 -4.43 -1.59
C LYS A 147 6.12 -5.31 -1.69
N PHE A 148 7.27 -4.70 -1.43
CA PHE A 148 8.51 -5.41 -1.20
C PHE A 148 8.55 -5.86 0.26
N VAL A 149 8.62 -7.15 0.50
CA VAL A 149 8.70 -7.69 1.86
C VAL A 149 10.11 -7.43 2.37
N SER A 150 10.22 -6.46 3.26
CA SER A 150 11.50 -6.01 3.83
C SER A 150 11.88 -6.74 5.11
N ASP A 151 10.87 -7.25 5.86
CA ASP A 151 11.08 -7.79 7.20
C ASP A 151 9.95 -8.72 7.65
N GLY A 152 10.16 -9.39 8.78
CA GLY A 152 9.16 -10.18 9.49
C GLY A 152 8.69 -9.53 10.80
N GLY A 153 8.70 -8.19 10.88
CA GLY A 153 8.37 -7.42 12.08
C GLY A 153 9.61 -7.04 12.89
N ASP A 154 10.79 -7.03 12.26
CA ASP A 154 12.06 -6.60 12.85
C ASP A 154 12.48 -5.24 12.25
N PRO A 155 12.58 -4.17 13.08
CA PRO A 155 12.97 -2.85 12.61
C PRO A 155 14.40 -2.78 12.03
N ASP A 156 15.32 -3.62 12.48
CA ASP A 156 16.70 -3.61 12.00
C ASP A 156 16.79 -4.31 10.64
N GLU A 157 16.03 -5.39 10.43
CA GLU A 157 15.85 -6.03 9.12
C GLU A 157 15.24 -5.05 8.10
N TRP A 158 14.20 -4.29 8.51
CA TRP A 158 13.62 -3.23 7.67
C TRP A 158 14.66 -2.20 7.24
N LYS A 159 15.46 -1.64 8.16
CA LYS A 159 16.49 -0.64 7.85
C LYS A 159 17.52 -1.17 6.85
N GLU A 160 17.88 -2.44 6.97
CA GLU A 160 18.82 -3.08 6.05
C GLU A 160 18.24 -3.26 4.64
N ASN A 161 16.94 -3.47 4.53
CA ASN A 161 16.28 -3.88 3.28
C ASN A 161 15.49 -2.77 2.58
N VAL A 162 15.20 -1.63 3.20
CA VAL A 162 14.25 -0.60 2.74
C VAL A 162 14.42 -0.19 1.27
N GLY A 163 15.65 -0.04 0.78
CA GLY A 163 15.92 0.38 -0.61
C GLY A 163 16.10 -0.75 -1.62
N LYS A 164 16.15 -2.02 -1.18
CA LYS A 164 16.54 -3.15 -2.05
C LYS A 164 15.47 -3.53 -3.08
N GLY A 165 14.21 -3.22 -2.82
CA GLY A 165 13.07 -3.60 -3.68
C GLY A 165 12.88 -2.72 -4.92
N SER A 166 13.49 -1.54 -4.97
CA SER A 166 13.26 -0.55 -6.05
C SER A 166 13.53 -1.09 -7.46
N VAL A 167 14.55 -1.94 -7.63
CA VAL A 167 14.89 -2.56 -8.92
C VAL A 167 13.81 -3.55 -9.36
N LEU A 168 13.27 -4.35 -8.44
CA LEU A 168 12.18 -5.28 -8.73
C LEU A 168 10.92 -4.52 -9.15
N PHE A 169 10.62 -3.43 -8.46
CA PHE A 169 9.50 -2.58 -8.81
C PHE A 169 9.69 -1.88 -10.16
N ALA A 170 10.88 -1.36 -10.46
CA ALA A 170 11.18 -0.74 -11.76
C ALA A 170 10.95 -1.72 -12.92
N ASN A 171 11.33 -2.99 -12.75
CA ASN A 171 11.07 -4.03 -13.75
C ASN A 171 9.56 -4.33 -13.87
N LYS A 172 8.84 -4.39 -12.75
CA LYS A 172 7.38 -4.58 -12.74
C LYS A 172 6.65 -3.41 -13.41
N LEU A 173 7.09 -2.17 -13.16
CA LEU A 173 6.53 -0.98 -13.78
C LEU A 173 6.70 -0.96 -15.30
N LYS A 174 7.82 -1.47 -15.84
CA LYS A 174 7.99 -1.65 -17.29
C LYS A 174 6.97 -2.60 -17.86
N GLN A 175 6.75 -3.77 -17.22
CA GLN A 175 5.74 -4.74 -17.64
C GLN A 175 4.34 -4.12 -17.66
N ILE A 176 3.95 -3.39 -16.61
CA ILE A 176 2.65 -2.70 -16.54
C ILE A 176 2.49 -1.73 -17.72
N ARG A 177 3.50 -0.92 -18.01
CA ARG A 177 3.47 0.03 -19.14
C ARG A 177 3.33 -0.66 -20.50
N GLU A 178 3.94 -1.82 -20.69
CA GLU A 178 3.84 -2.62 -21.92
C GLU A 178 2.46 -3.27 -22.06
N GLU A 179 1.84 -3.72 -20.97
CA GLU A 179 0.48 -4.26 -20.94
C GLU A 179 -0.57 -3.22 -21.36
N GLU A 180 -0.41 -1.98 -20.88
CA GLU A 180 -1.34 -0.87 -21.13
C GLU A 180 -1.18 -0.22 -22.52
N THR A 181 -0.16 -0.60 -23.29
CA THR A 181 0.10 -0.08 -24.65
C THR A 181 -0.45 -1.01 -25.74
N LYS A 182 -0.94 -2.18 -25.35
CA LYS A 182 -1.55 -3.20 -26.25
C LYS A 182 -3.05 -3.06 -26.35
#